data_04a4b1dc16af53094c9209a3bccafc5c
#
_entry.id   04a4b1dc16af53094c9209a3bccafc5c
#
_cell.length_a   1.000
_cell.length_b   1.000
_cell.length_c   1.000
_cell.angle_alpha   90.00
_cell.angle_beta   90.00
_cell.angle_gamma   90.00
#
_symmetry.space_group_name_H-M   'P 1'
#
loop_
_entity.id
_entity.type
_entity.pdbx_description
1 polymer ?
#
loop_
_entity_poly.entity_id
_entity_poly.type
_entity_poly.pdbx_seq_one_letter_code
_entity_poly.pdbx_strand_id
1 'polypeptide(L)'
;MLGINTKATDRLFFSQQPNELTTSPFPVNNDLPKGAIDPFKVSSYSAKSSFPNLPAFSTNQQTQNADFIVADPRAAFSHSVSDAQIKLQSQSAIANTDPLTGTRYPSQLNFSDSDNSLFTARNVVGVQNGSISLTEFVGTGDPDDFYRFDINTNSNFSLRLDGLTADADVDLIQDRNRNGVFDFGESIDYSYKVGTTPDVINLSNLAPGTYYVQVSSYLGSTNYNLTLSAAPVPVLPDIPTPNGAFNRNYGYGLVNANAAVTRTLNRSTLFPDVPNLSDNNWGLDAINAPEVWEQNITGNGIVVAVIDTGVDYTHPDLDNNIWQNADEIADNGIDDDRNGFIDDIRGWDFVYNDNYPMDLDVYGHGTHIAGLIAAERNDFGITGVAPNAKIMPIRVIDSFRDAYSNDIAAGIRYAADNGANVINLSLGNEFYPSNEENEAIEYANNKGSVVVIAAGNSGFSQPDYPARNADRWGIAVGSIDINGRMPDTSNRAGSTPLEYVVAPGVEIYSTTPYNNYEIISGTSMATPQVAGVAALVLNANPTLTPAQVEYILTTTANPNGLTV
;
A
#
# COMPACT_ATOMS: atom_id res chain seq x y z
N MET A 1 -6.65 44.13 -8.20
CA MET A 1 -6.21 42.76 -8.60
C MET A 1 -5.86 42.05 -7.33
N LEU A 2 -6.81 41.31 -6.81
CA LEU A 2 -6.66 40.52 -5.57
C LEU A 2 -6.44 39.05 -6.01
N GLY A 3 -5.26 38.53 -5.72
CA GLY A 3 -4.95 37.11 -5.91
C GLY A 3 -5.60 36.29 -4.79
N ILE A 4 -6.53 35.45 -5.14
CA ILE A 4 -7.14 34.48 -4.23
C ILE A 4 -6.26 33.24 -4.24
N ASN A 5 -5.63 32.99 -3.12
CA ASN A 5 -4.86 31.77 -2.86
C ASN A 5 -5.85 30.70 -2.37
N THR A 6 -6.32 29.84 -3.27
CA THR A 6 -7.17 28.72 -2.90
C THR A 6 -6.28 27.51 -2.60
N LYS A 7 -6.04 27.25 -1.31
CA LYS A 7 -5.68 25.89 -0.89
C LYS A 7 -6.93 25.03 -1.08
N ALA A 8 -6.91 24.15 -2.08
CA ALA A 8 -7.93 23.14 -2.25
C ALA A 8 -7.72 22.09 -1.13
N THR A 9 -8.61 22.09 -0.15
CA THR A 9 -8.75 20.99 0.81
C THR A 9 -9.75 20.02 0.22
N ASP A 10 -9.28 18.96 -0.42
CA ASP A 10 -10.14 17.90 -0.92
C ASP A 10 -10.65 17.06 0.25
N ARG A 11 -11.95 17.14 0.51
CA ARG A 11 -12.64 16.33 1.52
C ARG A 11 -13.44 15.23 0.84
N LEU A 12 -13.32 14.03 1.36
CA LEU A 12 -14.10 12.87 0.93
C LEU A 12 -15.40 12.77 1.75
N PHE A 13 -16.52 12.57 1.08
CA PHE A 13 -17.82 12.38 1.74
C PHE A 13 -18.35 10.98 1.47
N PHE A 14 -18.77 10.29 2.51
CA PHE A 14 -19.55 9.08 2.37
C PHE A 14 -21.03 9.44 2.22
N SER A 15 -21.61 9.25 1.04
CA SER A 15 -23.05 9.43 0.85
C SER A 15 -23.80 8.20 1.36
N GLN A 16 -24.28 8.24 2.59
CA GLN A 16 -25.37 7.34 3.02
C GLN A 16 -26.67 8.14 3.13
N GLN A 17 -27.71 7.66 2.46
CA GLN A 17 -29.07 8.15 2.71
C GLN A 17 -29.58 7.59 4.05
N PRO A 18 -30.27 8.38 4.88
CA PRO A 18 -30.85 7.87 6.11
C PRO A 18 -32.01 6.90 5.76
N ASN A 19 -31.87 5.64 6.20
CA ASN A 19 -32.97 4.69 6.14
C ASN A 19 -34.12 5.16 7.04
N GLU A 20 -35.31 5.28 6.47
CA GLU A 20 -36.53 5.46 7.25
C GLU A 20 -36.75 4.25 8.18
N LEU A 21 -36.84 4.52 9.48
CA LEU A 21 -37.16 3.56 10.52
C LEU A 21 -38.55 2.96 10.29
N THR A 22 -38.62 1.75 9.75
CA THR A 22 -39.83 0.94 9.82
C THR A 22 -39.83 0.18 11.14
N THR A 23 -40.70 0.57 12.03
CA THR A 23 -40.98 -0.09 13.32
C THR A 23 -41.58 -1.48 13.10
N SER A 24 -40.83 -2.52 13.47
CA SER A 24 -41.35 -3.89 13.61
C SER A 24 -41.70 -4.16 15.07
N PRO A 25 -42.85 -4.78 15.37
CA PRO A 25 -43.28 -5.05 16.73
C PRO A 25 -42.82 -6.45 17.17
N PHE A 26 -41.79 -6.56 17.98
CA PHE A 26 -41.54 -7.76 18.78
C PHE A 26 -41.61 -7.46 20.29
N PRO A 27 -42.13 -8.38 21.13
CA PRO A 27 -42.42 -8.11 22.52
C PRO A 27 -41.17 -8.12 23.39
N VAL A 28 -41.05 -7.07 24.21
CA VAL A 28 -40.03 -6.93 25.24
C VAL A 28 -40.32 -7.89 26.39
N ASN A 29 -39.42 -8.81 26.68
CA ASN A 29 -39.44 -9.65 27.86
C ASN A 29 -38.65 -8.97 28.98
N ASN A 30 -39.34 -8.43 29.99
CA ASN A 30 -38.75 -7.81 31.17
C ASN A 30 -38.43 -8.89 32.21
N ASP A 31 -37.18 -9.33 32.29
CA ASP A 31 -36.65 -9.97 33.50
C ASP A 31 -35.11 -9.75 33.55
N LEU A 32 -34.71 -8.68 34.23
CA LEU A 32 -33.33 -8.45 34.61
C LEU A 32 -33.14 -8.65 36.12
N PRO A 33 -32.11 -9.37 36.58
CA PRO A 33 -31.81 -9.51 38.00
C PRO A 33 -31.25 -8.21 38.57
N LYS A 34 -31.73 -7.82 39.74
CA LYS A 34 -31.31 -6.65 40.52
C LYS A 34 -29.85 -6.84 40.99
N GLY A 35 -28.94 -5.97 40.52
CA GLY A 35 -27.59 -5.94 41.05
C GLY A 35 -26.51 -5.29 40.16
N ALA A 36 -26.84 -4.54 39.12
CA ALA A 36 -25.84 -3.84 38.30
C ALA A 36 -25.65 -2.40 38.80
N ILE A 37 -24.40 -2.03 39.01
CA ILE A 37 -23.95 -0.68 39.39
C ILE A 37 -24.02 0.23 38.16
N ASP A 38 -24.71 1.35 38.29
CA ASP A 38 -24.89 2.40 37.27
C ASP A 38 -23.58 3.15 37.01
N PRO A 39 -23.01 3.14 35.79
CA PRO A 39 -21.75 3.85 35.47
C PRO A 39 -21.90 5.33 35.10
N PHE A 40 -23.09 5.95 35.18
CA PHE A 40 -23.32 7.35 34.82
C PHE A 40 -23.57 8.30 36.00
N LYS A 41 -22.69 8.29 37.00
CA LYS A 41 -22.60 9.42 37.95
C LYS A 41 -21.33 10.19 37.73
N VAL A 42 -21.35 11.15 36.82
CA VAL A 42 -20.35 12.21 36.74
C VAL A 42 -20.68 13.26 37.79
N SER A 43 -19.94 13.28 38.88
CA SER A 43 -19.97 14.38 39.86
C SER A 43 -19.16 15.56 39.32
N SER A 44 -19.80 16.70 39.19
CA SER A 44 -19.19 17.99 38.86
C SER A 44 -18.19 18.40 39.94
N TYR A 45 -16.88 18.36 39.63
CA TYR A 45 -15.85 19.09 40.41
C TYR A 45 -15.50 20.36 39.68
N SER A 46 -15.88 21.49 40.30
CA SER A 46 -15.42 22.84 39.96
C SER A 46 -14.01 23.03 40.49
N ALA A 47 -13.01 23.04 39.62
CA ALA A 47 -11.66 23.44 39.97
C ALA A 47 -11.42 24.87 39.54
N LYS A 48 -11.33 25.77 40.54
CA LYS A 48 -10.75 27.12 40.38
C LYS A 48 -9.23 26.95 40.32
N SER A 49 -8.60 27.27 39.19
CA SER A 49 -7.16 27.47 39.11
C SER A 49 -6.88 28.93 38.79
N SER A 50 -6.27 29.60 39.77
CA SER A 50 -5.69 30.93 39.66
C SER A 50 -4.32 30.86 38.98
N PHE A 51 -4.15 31.57 37.86
CA PHE A 51 -2.84 31.86 37.28
C PHE A 51 -2.27 33.18 37.79
N PRO A 52 -0.99 33.27 38.12
CA PRO A 52 -0.36 34.57 38.47
C PRO A 52 0.03 35.36 37.22
N ASN A 53 -0.15 36.67 37.32
CA ASN A 53 0.15 37.68 36.33
C ASN A 53 1.62 37.71 35.90
N LEU A 54 1.87 37.79 34.60
CA LEU A 54 3.12 38.27 34.03
C LEU A 54 2.91 39.66 33.41
N PRO A 55 3.88 40.60 33.50
CA PRO A 55 3.71 41.99 33.18
C PRO A 55 3.73 42.29 31.67
N ALA A 56 2.95 43.28 31.30
CA ALA A 56 2.89 43.87 29.96
C ALA A 56 4.20 44.58 29.60
N PHE A 57 4.75 44.28 28.43
CA PHE A 57 5.74 45.16 27.78
C PHE A 57 5.14 45.76 26.51
N SER A 58 5.32 47.05 26.39
CA SER A 58 4.77 47.94 25.39
C SER A 58 5.44 47.78 24.02
N THR A 59 4.61 47.99 23.00
CA THR A 59 4.92 48.20 21.59
C THR A 59 6.01 49.25 21.35
N ASN A 60 7.00 48.91 20.49
CA ASN A 60 7.33 49.71 19.31
C ASN A 60 8.39 49.05 18.41
N GLN A 61 8.08 49.15 17.12
CA GLN A 61 8.96 49.33 15.96
C GLN A 61 9.48 48.14 15.18
N GLN A 62 8.97 48.10 13.94
CA GLN A 62 9.60 47.83 12.63
C GLN A 62 9.91 46.40 12.20
N THR A 63 8.99 46.00 11.34
CA THR A 63 9.19 45.24 10.08
C THR A 63 10.62 44.87 9.70
N GLN A 64 10.91 43.57 9.72
CA GLN A 64 11.65 42.93 8.67
C GLN A 64 11.09 41.52 8.50
N ASN A 65 10.56 41.26 7.31
CA ASN A 65 10.17 39.94 6.83
C ASN A 65 11.42 39.04 6.80
N ALA A 66 11.39 37.98 7.59
CA ALA A 66 12.25 36.85 7.39
C ALA A 66 11.35 35.66 7.09
N ASP A 67 11.15 35.40 5.79
CA ASP A 67 10.60 34.13 5.30
C ASP A 67 11.55 33.03 5.74
N PHE A 68 11.09 32.18 6.66
CA PHE A 68 11.72 30.90 6.91
C PHE A 68 11.31 29.97 5.77
N ILE A 69 12.11 29.97 4.71
CA ILE A 69 12.12 28.90 3.72
C ILE A 69 12.78 27.72 4.43
N VAL A 70 12.00 26.67 4.69
CA VAL A 70 12.55 25.35 4.99
C VAL A 70 13.20 24.90 3.68
N ALA A 71 14.52 25.00 3.59
CA ALA A 71 15.27 24.54 2.45
C ALA A 71 15.22 23.01 2.40
N ASP A 72 14.67 22.48 1.32
CA ASP A 72 14.89 21.10 0.91
C ASP A 72 16.42 20.88 0.81
N PRO A 73 17.00 19.89 1.50
CA PRO A 73 18.45 19.63 1.43
C PRO A 73 18.96 19.28 0.04
N ARG A 74 18.08 19.02 -0.93
CA ARG A 74 18.41 18.63 -2.31
C ARG A 74 18.60 19.81 -3.27
N ALA A 75 18.39 21.05 -2.84
CA ALA A 75 18.44 22.23 -3.73
C ALA A 75 19.82 22.87 -3.88
N ALA A 76 20.89 22.26 -3.44
CA ALA A 76 22.20 22.90 -3.43
C ALA A 76 23.30 22.09 -4.16
N PHE A 77 23.12 21.76 -5.45
CA PHE A 77 24.29 21.47 -6.33
C PHE A 77 23.88 21.49 -7.80
N SER A 78 23.57 22.68 -8.33
CA SER A 78 23.69 22.95 -9.76
C SER A 78 24.86 23.90 -9.97
N HIS A 79 26.03 23.38 -10.23
CA HIS A 79 27.14 24.16 -10.79
C HIS A 79 27.21 23.92 -12.29
N SER A 80 26.88 24.97 -13.04
CA SER A 80 27.18 25.06 -14.46
C SER A 80 28.72 25.02 -14.66
N VAL A 81 29.23 23.98 -15.28
CA VAL A 81 30.60 23.94 -15.75
C VAL A 81 30.57 24.17 -17.24
N SER A 82 31.06 25.33 -17.65
CA SER A 82 31.33 25.68 -19.03
C SER A 82 32.51 24.88 -19.58
N ASP A 83 32.37 24.43 -20.84
CA ASP A 83 33.38 23.74 -21.63
C ASP A 83 34.79 24.29 -21.49
N ALA A 84 35.68 23.48 -20.93
CA ALA A 84 37.13 23.67 -21.09
C ALA A 84 37.78 22.31 -21.36
N GLN A 85 38.27 22.18 -22.57
CA GLN A 85 39.07 21.05 -23.03
C GLN A 85 40.26 20.78 -22.09
N ILE A 86 40.32 19.59 -21.51
CA ILE A 86 41.52 19.12 -20.81
C ILE A 86 42.26 18.12 -21.70
N LYS A 87 43.47 18.54 -22.11
CA LYS A 87 44.44 17.68 -22.77
C LYS A 87 44.97 16.61 -21.81
N LEU A 88 44.97 15.37 -22.27
CA LEU A 88 45.73 14.29 -21.62
C LEU A 88 47.23 14.68 -21.56
N GLN A 89 47.77 14.67 -20.36
CA GLN A 89 49.20 14.47 -20.15
C GLN A 89 49.39 13.38 -19.08
N SER A 90 49.90 12.25 -19.54
CA SER A 90 50.46 11.20 -18.71
C SER A 90 51.63 11.74 -17.87
N GLN A 91 51.52 11.68 -16.54
CA GLN A 91 52.68 11.84 -15.68
C GLN A 91 52.83 10.66 -14.72
N SER A 92 54.02 10.13 -14.74
CA SER A 92 54.56 9.03 -13.98
C SER A 92 54.45 9.20 -12.45
N ALA A 93 54.21 8.11 -11.76
CA ALA A 93 54.16 7.97 -10.30
C ALA A 93 55.41 8.54 -9.62
N ILE A 94 55.22 9.48 -8.69
CA ILE A 94 56.24 9.90 -7.73
C ILE A 94 55.88 9.26 -6.38
N ALA A 95 56.75 8.38 -5.90
CA ALA A 95 56.62 7.76 -4.58
C ALA A 95 56.89 8.80 -3.47
N ASN A 96 55.91 9.07 -2.63
CA ASN A 96 56.11 9.89 -1.43
C ASN A 96 56.66 9.03 -0.31
N THR A 97 57.90 9.24 0.05
CA THR A 97 58.53 8.76 1.28
C THR A 97 58.71 9.93 2.23
N ASP A 98 58.34 9.74 3.52
CA ASP A 98 58.60 10.71 4.58
C ASP A 98 60.09 10.89 4.78
N PRO A 99 60.65 12.11 4.68
CA PRO A 99 62.07 12.35 4.78
C PRO A 99 62.67 12.14 6.18
N LEU A 100 61.82 11.94 7.21
CA LEU A 100 62.27 11.82 8.59
C LEU A 100 62.22 10.40 9.18
N THR A 101 61.41 9.50 8.65
CA THR A 101 61.22 8.17 9.24
C THR A 101 61.41 6.99 8.29
N GLY A 102 61.53 7.21 6.99
CA GLY A 102 61.70 6.13 6.01
C GLY A 102 60.56 5.12 5.90
N THR A 103 59.40 5.40 6.51
CA THR A 103 58.25 4.50 6.51
C THR A 103 57.43 4.69 5.24
N ARG A 104 57.26 3.64 4.46
CA ARG A 104 56.30 3.60 3.37
C ARG A 104 54.89 3.47 3.94
N TYR A 105 54.08 4.50 3.80
CA TYR A 105 52.65 4.36 3.93
C TYR A 105 52.11 3.68 2.67
N PRO A 106 51.19 2.70 2.80
CA PRO A 106 50.46 2.21 1.65
C PRO A 106 49.73 3.42 1.06
N SER A 107 50.06 3.78 -0.17
CA SER A 107 49.30 4.78 -0.92
C SER A 107 47.89 4.25 -1.04
N GLN A 108 46.94 4.86 -0.33
CA GLN A 108 45.54 4.77 -0.72
C GLN A 108 45.49 5.51 -2.07
N LEU A 109 45.42 4.74 -3.13
CA LEU A 109 45.14 5.24 -4.46
C LEU A 109 43.65 5.65 -4.43
N ASN A 110 43.37 6.94 -4.33
CA ASN A 110 42.09 7.50 -4.67
C ASN A 110 41.95 7.32 -6.19
N PHE A 111 41.34 6.23 -6.59
CA PHE A 111 40.88 6.06 -7.95
C PHE A 111 39.44 6.56 -7.98
N SER A 112 39.21 7.77 -8.47
CA SER A 112 37.96 8.07 -9.16
C SER A 112 37.98 7.18 -10.39
N ASP A 113 37.07 6.23 -10.44
CA ASP A 113 36.86 5.43 -11.63
C ASP A 113 36.05 6.20 -12.69
N SER A 114 35.51 5.55 -13.72
CA SER A 114 34.87 6.26 -14.83
C SER A 114 33.35 6.16 -14.84
N ASP A 115 32.69 5.53 -13.82
CA ASP A 115 31.26 5.22 -13.79
C ASP A 115 30.41 6.16 -12.91
N ASN A 116 30.87 7.38 -12.71
CA ASN A 116 30.21 8.42 -11.89
C ASN A 116 29.03 9.14 -12.57
N SER A 117 28.35 8.54 -13.55
CA SER A 117 27.16 9.10 -14.20
C SER A 117 26.40 8.05 -15.00
N LEU A 118 25.13 8.31 -15.32
CA LEU A 118 24.33 7.43 -16.20
C LEU A 118 25.02 7.20 -17.56
N PHE A 119 25.74 8.21 -18.08
CA PHE A 119 26.44 8.11 -19.38
C PHE A 119 27.65 7.18 -19.31
N THR A 120 28.32 7.12 -18.18
CA THR A 120 29.56 6.33 -17.99
C THR A 120 29.28 5.04 -17.20
N ALA A 121 28.03 4.77 -16.81
CA ALA A 121 27.61 3.66 -15.99
C ALA A 121 28.19 2.30 -16.45
N ARG A 122 28.69 1.53 -15.51
CA ARG A 122 29.25 0.19 -15.73
C ARG A 122 28.14 -0.78 -16.16
N ASN A 123 28.30 -1.42 -17.32
CA ASN A 123 27.32 -2.34 -17.84
C ASN A 123 27.38 -3.69 -17.11
N VAL A 124 26.27 -4.08 -16.49
CA VAL A 124 26.09 -5.35 -15.77
C VAL A 124 25.23 -6.30 -16.62
N VAL A 125 25.80 -7.42 -17.00
CA VAL A 125 25.11 -8.42 -17.84
C VAL A 125 24.72 -9.64 -17.02
N GLY A 126 23.60 -10.26 -17.38
CA GLY A 126 23.16 -11.53 -16.78
C GLY A 126 22.28 -11.40 -15.55
N VAL A 127 21.81 -10.22 -15.20
CA VAL A 127 20.92 -9.99 -14.03
C VAL A 127 19.66 -10.88 -14.09
N GLN A 128 19.10 -11.15 -15.28
CA GLN A 128 17.96 -12.06 -15.48
C GLN A 128 18.31 -13.56 -15.48
N ASN A 129 19.60 -13.89 -15.51
CA ASN A 129 20.06 -15.29 -15.56
C ASN A 129 20.51 -15.83 -14.18
N GLY A 130 20.36 -15.03 -13.15
CA GLY A 130 20.76 -15.34 -11.78
C GLY A 130 21.13 -14.10 -10.99
N SER A 131 21.77 -14.30 -9.84
CA SER A 131 22.27 -13.22 -9.01
C SER A 131 23.67 -12.81 -9.44
N ILE A 132 23.89 -11.50 -9.61
CA ILE A 132 25.20 -10.90 -9.91
C ILE A 132 25.64 -10.13 -8.67
N SER A 133 26.86 -10.37 -8.21
CA SER A 133 27.45 -9.62 -7.09
C SER A 133 28.67 -8.85 -7.56
N LEU A 134 28.75 -7.60 -7.15
CA LEU A 134 29.83 -6.65 -7.45
C LEU A 134 30.42 -6.17 -6.12
N THR A 135 31.71 -5.88 -6.08
CA THR A 135 32.37 -5.30 -4.90
C THR A 135 33.14 -4.10 -5.36
N GLU A 136 32.84 -2.93 -4.80
CA GLU A 136 33.44 -1.64 -5.15
C GLU A 136 33.58 -0.73 -3.92
N PHE A 137 33.82 0.57 -4.16
CA PHE A 137 34.08 1.55 -3.11
C PHE A 137 33.46 2.90 -3.49
N VAL A 138 32.75 3.52 -2.54
CA VAL A 138 32.31 4.92 -2.66
C VAL A 138 32.84 5.76 -1.49
N GLY A 139 33.08 7.06 -1.74
CA GLY A 139 33.54 7.97 -0.69
C GLY A 139 34.23 9.22 -1.22
N THR A 140 35.12 9.81 -0.40
CA THR A 140 35.82 11.03 -0.77
C THR A 140 36.67 10.85 -2.04
N GLY A 141 36.28 11.53 -3.12
CA GLY A 141 36.95 11.48 -4.42
C GLY A 141 36.30 10.53 -5.42
N ASP A 142 35.32 9.73 -4.97
CA ASP A 142 34.53 8.80 -5.74
C ASP A 142 33.15 8.68 -5.10
N PRO A 143 32.29 9.70 -5.19
CA PRO A 143 31.08 9.80 -4.38
C PRO A 143 29.93 8.90 -4.87
N ASP A 144 29.93 8.53 -6.16
CA ASP A 144 28.83 7.86 -6.83
C ASP A 144 29.32 6.82 -7.82
N ASP A 145 28.77 5.61 -7.77
CA ASP A 145 28.95 4.56 -8.76
C ASP A 145 27.64 4.28 -9.48
N PHE A 146 27.66 4.22 -10.80
CA PHE A 146 26.50 3.91 -11.61
C PHE A 146 26.65 2.58 -12.34
N TYR A 147 25.63 1.75 -12.23
CA TYR A 147 25.52 0.44 -12.89
C TYR A 147 24.35 0.43 -13.85
N ARG A 148 24.54 0.00 -15.08
CA ARG A 148 23.52 -0.12 -16.11
C ARG A 148 23.20 -1.60 -16.35
N PHE A 149 21.92 -1.96 -16.44
CA PHE A 149 21.48 -3.29 -16.84
C PHE A 149 20.19 -3.23 -17.66
N ASP A 150 19.93 -4.31 -18.42
CA ASP A 150 18.74 -4.40 -19.26
C ASP A 150 17.84 -5.53 -18.75
N ILE A 151 16.54 -5.26 -18.66
CA ILE A 151 15.47 -6.21 -18.41
C ILE A 151 14.75 -6.46 -19.73
N ASN A 152 14.68 -7.72 -20.17
CA ASN A 152 14.12 -8.11 -21.48
C ASN A 152 12.67 -8.61 -21.38
N THR A 153 12.26 -9.09 -20.21
CA THR A 153 10.91 -9.56 -19.90
C THR A 153 10.52 -9.06 -18.52
N ASN A 154 9.25 -8.87 -18.27
CA ASN A 154 8.77 -8.53 -16.93
C ASN A 154 9.43 -9.43 -15.89
N SER A 155 10.02 -8.85 -14.85
CA SER A 155 10.84 -9.59 -13.88
C SER A 155 10.61 -9.10 -12.46
N ASN A 156 10.63 -10.02 -11.49
CA ASN A 156 10.77 -9.66 -10.09
C ASN A 156 12.24 -9.31 -9.84
N PHE A 157 12.49 -8.05 -9.49
CA PHE A 157 13.82 -7.50 -9.29
C PHE A 157 14.16 -7.42 -7.81
N SER A 158 15.40 -7.76 -7.46
CA SER A 158 15.94 -7.57 -6.12
C SER A 158 17.33 -6.98 -6.19
N LEU A 159 17.56 -5.97 -5.37
CA LEU A 159 18.85 -5.33 -5.15
C LEU A 159 19.18 -5.38 -3.66
N ARG A 160 20.44 -5.66 -3.33
CA ARG A 160 20.95 -5.58 -1.97
C ARG A 160 22.33 -4.95 -1.97
N LEU A 161 22.50 -3.90 -1.17
CA LEU A 161 23.77 -3.26 -0.86
C LEU A 161 24.17 -3.64 0.57
N ASP A 162 25.31 -4.29 0.77
CA ASP A 162 25.81 -4.67 2.08
C ASP A 162 27.35 -4.61 2.18
N GLY A 163 27.89 -5.06 3.32
CA GLY A 163 29.34 -5.00 3.57
C GLY A 163 29.87 -3.60 3.89
N LEU A 164 28.98 -2.67 4.21
CA LEU A 164 29.28 -1.27 4.49
C LEU A 164 30.10 -1.10 5.77
N THR A 165 31.02 -0.14 5.75
CA THR A 165 31.78 0.34 6.93
C THR A 165 31.50 1.82 7.22
N ALA A 166 30.78 2.51 6.33
CA ALA A 166 30.23 3.84 6.48
C ALA A 166 28.89 3.89 5.73
N ASP A 167 28.17 4.99 5.82
CA ASP A 167 26.83 5.17 5.29
C ASP A 167 26.86 5.39 3.76
N ALA A 168 26.15 4.53 3.03
CA ALA A 168 25.98 4.62 1.57
C ALA A 168 24.58 4.15 1.19
N ASP A 169 23.98 4.82 0.21
CA ASP A 169 22.60 4.69 -0.22
C ASP A 169 22.50 4.14 -1.63
N VAL A 170 21.31 3.66 -2.02
CA VAL A 170 21.05 3.21 -3.39
C VAL A 170 19.76 3.82 -3.96
N ASP A 171 19.83 4.15 -5.27
CA ASP A 171 18.69 4.47 -6.11
C ASP A 171 18.60 3.51 -7.30
N LEU A 172 17.38 3.07 -7.62
CA LEU A 172 17.05 2.41 -8.88
C LEU A 172 16.43 3.44 -9.83
N ILE A 173 17.03 3.62 -11.00
CA ILE A 173 16.74 4.73 -11.90
C ILE A 173 16.34 4.21 -13.29
N GLN A 174 15.42 4.92 -13.93
CA GLN A 174 15.14 4.78 -15.36
C GLN A 174 15.26 6.13 -16.06
N ASP A 175 16.29 6.29 -16.90
CA ASP A 175 16.46 7.49 -17.76
C ASP A 175 15.34 7.52 -18.81
N ARG A 176 14.21 8.13 -18.45
CA ARG A 176 12.98 8.16 -19.26
C ARG A 176 13.09 9.12 -20.43
N ASN A 177 13.81 10.22 -20.27
CA ASN A 177 14.01 11.24 -21.28
C ASN A 177 15.26 10.96 -22.17
N ARG A 178 16.09 9.97 -21.79
CA ARG A 178 17.30 9.49 -22.50
C ARG A 178 18.35 10.58 -22.68
N ASN A 179 18.48 11.45 -21.69
CA ASN A 179 19.48 12.52 -21.73
C ASN A 179 20.83 12.12 -21.08
N GLY A 180 20.89 10.96 -20.40
CA GLY A 180 22.08 10.45 -19.70
C GLY A 180 22.37 11.17 -18.38
N VAL A 181 21.41 11.91 -17.86
CA VAL A 181 21.49 12.64 -16.58
C VAL A 181 20.38 12.11 -15.67
N PHE A 182 20.65 11.96 -14.39
CA PHE A 182 19.63 11.60 -13.41
C PHE A 182 18.80 12.83 -13.06
N ASP A 183 17.57 12.88 -13.54
CA ASP A 183 16.64 13.99 -13.35
C ASP A 183 15.55 13.66 -12.30
N PHE A 184 14.92 14.70 -11.77
CA PHE A 184 13.82 14.56 -10.84
C PHE A 184 12.67 13.73 -11.46
N GLY A 185 12.21 12.68 -10.73
CA GLY A 185 11.15 11.76 -11.17
C GLY A 185 11.63 10.57 -12.00
N GLU A 186 12.94 10.34 -12.13
CA GLU A 186 13.52 9.17 -12.78
C GLU A 186 13.94 8.06 -11.80
N SER A 187 13.97 8.33 -10.49
CA SER A 187 14.07 7.28 -9.47
C SER A 187 12.77 6.47 -9.48
N ILE A 188 12.91 5.15 -9.57
CA ILE A 188 11.81 4.17 -9.52
C ILE A 188 11.60 3.74 -8.08
N ASP A 189 12.68 3.46 -7.37
CA ASP A 189 12.70 3.08 -5.97
C ASP A 189 14.08 3.39 -5.37
N TYR A 190 14.16 3.52 -4.05
CA TYR A 190 15.39 3.84 -3.34
C TYR A 190 15.41 3.19 -1.95
N SER A 191 16.61 3.08 -1.38
CA SER A 191 16.77 2.69 0.01
C SER A 191 17.91 3.52 0.62
N TYR A 192 17.63 4.19 1.76
CA TYR A 192 18.51 5.11 2.47
C TYR A 192 18.58 4.72 3.95
N LYS A 193 19.06 3.49 4.23
CA LYS A 193 19.17 2.98 5.59
C LYS A 193 20.41 3.56 6.28
N VAL A 194 20.21 4.14 7.45
CA VAL A 194 21.29 4.84 8.17
C VAL A 194 22.43 3.91 8.57
N GLY A 195 23.64 4.35 8.33
CA GLY A 195 24.89 3.73 8.79
C GLY A 195 25.32 2.52 7.96
N THR A 196 25.52 1.37 8.58
CA THR A 196 26.00 0.14 7.91
C THR A 196 24.92 -0.90 7.72
N THR A 197 23.66 -0.52 7.95
CA THR A 197 22.49 -1.38 7.71
C THR A 197 22.38 -1.65 6.21
N PRO A 198 22.16 -2.89 5.76
CA PRO A 198 22.00 -3.17 4.35
C PRO A 198 20.81 -2.47 3.73
N ASP A 199 21.03 -1.86 2.55
CA ASP A 199 19.97 -1.31 1.73
C ASP A 199 19.40 -2.36 0.79
N VAL A 200 18.08 -2.40 0.67
CA VAL A 200 17.38 -3.42 -0.12
C VAL A 200 16.24 -2.78 -0.90
N ILE A 201 16.20 -3.08 -2.19
CA ILE A 201 15.08 -2.75 -3.09
C ILE A 201 14.52 -4.06 -3.64
N ASN A 202 13.21 -4.28 -3.49
CA ASN A 202 12.52 -5.42 -4.07
C ASN A 202 11.31 -4.91 -4.86
N LEU A 203 11.28 -5.20 -6.15
CA LEU A 203 10.19 -4.83 -7.04
C LEU A 203 9.59 -6.07 -7.70
N SER A 204 8.28 -6.17 -7.70
CA SER A 204 7.55 -7.13 -8.51
C SER A 204 7.26 -6.54 -9.89
N ASN A 205 7.37 -7.38 -10.91
CA ASN A 205 6.94 -7.04 -12.28
C ASN A 205 7.65 -5.83 -12.93
N LEU A 206 8.94 -5.62 -12.64
CA LEU A 206 9.74 -4.59 -13.32
C LEU A 206 9.66 -4.79 -14.84
N ALA A 207 9.19 -3.78 -15.57
CA ALA A 207 8.93 -3.86 -17.01
C ALA A 207 10.22 -4.05 -17.84
N PRO A 208 10.13 -4.54 -19.08
CA PRO A 208 11.27 -4.53 -19.99
C PRO A 208 11.79 -3.11 -20.20
N GLY A 209 13.12 -2.94 -20.08
CA GLY A 209 13.74 -1.63 -20.21
C GLY A 209 15.22 -1.63 -19.85
N THR A 210 15.84 -0.46 -19.98
CA THR A 210 17.17 -0.18 -19.47
C THR A 210 17.04 0.53 -18.14
N TYR A 211 17.76 0.05 -17.15
CA TYR A 211 17.77 0.54 -15.78
C TYR A 211 19.17 0.84 -15.30
N TYR A 212 19.25 1.69 -14.29
CA TYR A 212 20.50 2.04 -13.64
C TYR A 212 20.36 1.90 -12.14
N VAL A 213 21.46 1.56 -11.47
CA VAL A 213 21.61 1.66 -10.03
C VAL A 213 22.66 2.71 -9.75
N GLN A 214 22.35 3.67 -8.90
CA GLN A 214 23.34 4.54 -8.29
C GLN A 214 23.62 4.04 -6.88
N VAL A 215 24.90 3.89 -6.53
CA VAL A 215 25.36 3.76 -5.15
C VAL A 215 26.05 5.05 -4.78
N SER A 216 25.58 5.74 -3.77
CA SER A 216 26.13 7.05 -3.35
C SER A 216 26.65 7.00 -1.91
N SER A 217 27.77 7.69 -1.63
CA SER A 217 28.24 7.84 -0.25
C SER A 217 27.49 8.96 0.45
N TYR A 218 26.72 8.63 1.52
CA TYR A 218 26.05 9.65 2.33
C TYR A 218 26.98 10.23 3.40
N LEU A 219 27.70 9.38 4.13
CA LEU A 219 28.62 9.83 5.18
C LEU A 219 29.85 8.94 5.26
N GLY A 220 31.00 9.49 4.88
CA GLY A 220 32.29 8.79 4.98
C GLY A 220 32.67 8.09 3.68
N SER A 221 33.45 7.01 3.79
CA SER A 221 33.89 6.20 2.67
C SER A 221 33.80 4.73 3.03
N THR A 222 33.30 3.92 2.10
CA THR A 222 33.06 2.49 2.36
C THR A 222 33.32 1.63 1.13
N ASN A 223 33.84 0.43 1.35
CA ASN A 223 33.66 -0.65 0.39
C ASN A 223 32.23 -1.17 0.55
N TYR A 224 31.67 -1.72 -0.51
CA TYR A 224 30.36 -2.34 -0.50
C TYR A 224 30.29 -3.59 -1.37
N ASN A 225 29.27 -4.41 -1.14
CA ASN A 225 28.84 -5.47 -2.05
C ASN A 225 27.46 -5.12 -2.58
N LEU A 226 27.34 -5.00 -3.89
CA LEU A 226 26.06 -4.80 -4.58
C LEU A 226 25.63 -6.11 -5.22
N THR A 227 24.49 -6.63 -4.83
CA THR A 227 23.90 -7.84 -5.41
C THR A 227 22.63 -7.50 -6.16
N LEU A 228 22.57 -7.86 -7.44
CA LEU A 228 21.43 -7.64 -8.33
C LEU A 228 20.89 -8.97 -8.83
N SER A 229 19.58 -9.14 -8.87
CA SER A 229 18.91 -10.27 -9.50
C SER A 229 17.59 -9.85 -10.11
N ALA A 230 17.19 -10.50 -11.21
CA ALA A 230 15.89 -10.30 -11.83
C ALA A 230 15.37 -11.65 -12.32
N ALA A 231 14.40 -12.21 -11.63
CA ALA A 231 13.74 -13.44 -12.05
C ALA A 231 12.59 -13.08 -13.00
N PRO A 232 12.55 -13.65 -14.24
CA PRO A 232 11.40 -13.45 -15.12
C PRO A 232 10.11 -13.85 -14.41
N VAL A 233 9.11 -12.97 -14.49
CA VAL A 233 7.78 -13.29 -14.00
C VAL A 233 7.26 -14.46 -14.86
N PRO A 234 6.79 -15.56 -14.27
CA PRO A 234 6.23 -16.65 -15.04
C PRO A 234 5.13 -16.13 -15.95
N VAL A 235 5.30 -16.28 -17.26
CA VAL A 235 4.20 -16.05 -18.19
C VAL A 235 3.18 -17.13 -17.89
N LEU A 236 2.05 -16.75 -17.31
CA LEU A 236 0.91 -17.68 -17.22
C LEU A 236 0.62 -18.14 -18.66
N PRO A 237 0.42 -19.45 -18.90
CA PRO A 237 0.15 -19.96 -20.24
C PRO A 237 -0.96 -19.13 -20.86
N ASP A 238 -0.88 -18.87 -22.20
CA ASP A 238 -1.85 -18.11 -22.96
C ASP A 238 -3.27 -18.46 -22.51
N ILE A 239 -3.83 -17.57 -21.72
CA ILE A 239 -5.11 -17.79 -21.09
C ILE A 239 -6.13 -17.29 -22.09
N PRO A 240 -7.10 -18.09 -22.52
CA PRO A 240 -8.15 -17.60 -23.40
C PRO A 240 -8.71 -16.29 -22.85
N THR A 241 -8.87 -15.30 -23.72
CA THR A 241 -9.57 -14.05 -23.36
C THR A 241 -10.83 -14.36 -22.53
N PRO A 242 -11.18 -13.50 -21.56
CA PRO A 242 -12.30 -13.72 -20.66
C PRO A 242 -13.51 -14.25 -21.40
N ASN A 243 -14.22 -15.22 -20.85
CA ASN A 243 -15.44 -15.80 -21.43
C ASN A 243 -16.57 -14.75 -21.57
N GLY A 244 -16.37 -13.49 -21.12
CA GLY A 244 -17.28 -12.39 -21.25
C GLY A 244 -16.61 -11.16 -21.84
N ALA A 245 -17.26 -10.51 -22.82
CA ALA A 245 -16.91 -9.16 -23.21
C ALA A 245 -17.12 -8.21 -22.01
N PHE A 246 -16.23 -7.24 -21.82
CA PHE A 246 -16.39 -6.19 -20.82
C PHE A 246 -17.76 -5.53 -20.92
N ASN A 247 -18.48 -5.46 -19.83
CA ASN A 247 -19.80 -4.86 -19.75
C ASN A 247 -19.72 -3.49 -19.07
N ARG A 248 -20.26 -2.46 -19.71
CA ARG A 248 -20.22 -1.08 -19.19
C ARG A 248 -20.87 -0.89 -17.81
N ASN A 249 -21.68 -1.82 -17.34
CA ASN A 249 -22.34 -1.74 -16.04
C ASN A 249 -21.54 -2.51 -14.98
N TYR A 250 -21.28 -3.80 -15.18
CA TYR A 250 -20.70 -4.70 -14.20
C TYR A 250 -19.31 -5.23 -14.58
N GLY A 251 -18.63 -4.59 -15.52
CA GLY A 251 -17.26 -4.95 -15.91
C GLY A 251 -17.17 -6.38 -16.44
N TYR A 252 -16.31 -7.20 -15.85
CA TYR A 252 -16.11 -8.59 -16.24
C TYR A 252 -17.10 -9.56 -15.57
N GLY A 253 -17.81 -9.13 -14.51
CA GLY A 253 -18.84 -9.92 -13.84
C GLY A 253 -18.61 -10.10 -12.35
N LEU A 254 -19.32 -11.06 -11.76
CA LEU A 254 -19.20 -11.44 -10.35
C LEU A 254 -17.89 -12.17 -10.09
N VAL A 255 -17.10 -11.69 -9.13
CA VAL A 255 -15.87 -12.38 -8.71
C VAL A 255 -16.19 -13.81 -8.25
N ASN A 256 -15.29 -14.76 -8.56
CA ASN A 256 -15.51 -16.18 -8.26
C ASN A 256 -14.23 -16.79 -7.67
N ALA A 257 -14.23 -17.04 -6.37
CA ALA A 257 -13.07 -17.56 -5.65
C ALA A 257 -12.65 -18.97 -6.14
N ASN A 258 -13.62 -19.87 -6.35
CA ASN A 258 -13.36 -21.21 -6.84
C ASN A 258 -12.68 -21.18 -8.23
N ALA A 259 -13.21 -20.40 -9.17
CA ALA A 259 -12.64 -20.28 -10.50
C ALA A 259 -11.25 -19.62 -10.47
N ALA A 260 -11.07 -18.57 -9.67
CA ALA A 260 -9.80 -17.86 -9.53
C ALA A 260 -8.70 -18.77 -8.95
N VAL A 261 -8.96 -19.46 -7.85
CA VAL A 261 -7.99 -20.37 -7.22
C VAL A 261 -7.73 -21.61 -8.08
N THR A 262 -8.77 -22.19 -8.69
CA THR A 262 -8.62 -23.30 -9.64
C THR A 262 -7.68 -22.94 -10.78
N ARG A 263 -7.83 -21.73 -11.32
CA ARG A 263 -6.96 -21.20 -12.36
C ARG A 263 -5.53 -20.98 -11.87
N THR A 264 -5.36 -20.38 -10.70
CA THR A 264 -4.06 -20.18 -10.06
C THR A 264 -3.28 -21.48 -9.92
N LEU A 265 -3.97 -22.57 -9.63
CA LEU A 265 -3.40 -23.92 -9.49
C LEU A 265 -3.29 -24.70 -10.81
N ASN A 266 -3.56 -24.07 -11.97
CA ASN A 266 -3.57 -24.72 -13.29
C ASN A 266 -4.46 -25.98 -13.38
N ARG A 267 -5.57 -25.99 -12.66
CA ARG A 267 -6.53 -27.11 -12.69
C ARG A 267 -7.51 -26.93 -13.85
N SER A 268 -7.89 -28.02 -14.46
CA SER A 268 -8.88 -28.03 -15.56
C SER A 268 -10.34 -28.07 -15.10
N THR A 269 -10.58 -28.31 -13.82
CA THR A 269 -11.93 -28.43 -13.24
C THR A 269 -12.02 -27.67 -11.94
N LEU A 270 -13.17 -27.03 -11.72
CA LEU A 270 -13.50 -26.36 -10.47
C LEU A 270 -13.46 -27.37 -9.30
N PHE A 271 -13.28 -26.84 -8.08
CA PHE A 271 -13.51 -27.64 -6.87
C PHE A 271 -14.99 -28.03 -6.78
N PRO A 272 -15.30 -29.18 -6.17
CA PRO A 272 -16.67 -29.61 -5.98
C PRO A 272 -17.49 -28.58 -5.18
N ASP A 273 -18.75 -28.44 -5.57
CA ASP A 273 -19.73 -27.64 -4.85
C ASP A 273 -19.95 -28.19 -3.42
N VAL A 274 -20.08 -27.29 -2.46
CA VAL A 274 -20.31 -27.60 -1.04
C VAL A 274 -21.65 -27.04 -0.59
N PRO A 275 -22.26 -27.55 0.52
CA PRO A 275 -23.50 -27.01 1.03
C PRO A 275 -23.41 -25.52 1.37
N ASN A 276 -24.39 -24.76 0.94
CA ASN A 276 -24.49 -23.33 1.22
C ASN A 276 -24.48 -23.03 2.72
N LEU A 277 -23.89 -21.91 3.07
CA LEU A 277 -23.87 -21.36 4.41
C LEU A 277 -25.25 -20.80 4.80
N SER A 278 -25.36 -20.23 6.00
CA SER A 278 -26.58 -19.57 6.45
C SER A 278 -26.89 -18.28 5.66
N ASP A 279 -28.13 -17.82 5.70
CA ASP A 279 -28.61 -16.62 4.97
C ASP A 279 -27.74 -15.37 5.23
N ASN A 280 -27.16 -15.22 6.42
CA ASN A 280 -26.27 -14.11 6.74
C ASN A 280 -24.93 -14.17 5.98
N ASN A 281 -24.58 -15.32 5.45
CA ASN A 281 -23.31 -15.56 4.71
C ASN A 281 -23.54 -15.76 3.20
N TRP A 282 -24.69 -15.38 2.67
CA TRP A 282 -25.04 -15.56 1.25
C TRP A 282 -23.98 -15.02 0.29
N GLY A 283 -23.27 -13.96 0.69
CA GLY A 283 -22.22 -13.36 -0.12
C GLY A 283 -21.05 -14.30 -0.37
N LEU A 284 -20.68 -15.12 0.61
CA LEU A 284 -19.61 -16.11 0.50
C LEU A 284 -19.95 -17.23 -0.49
N ASP A 285 -21.21 -17.70 -0.43
CA ASP A 285 -21.72 -18.70 -1.39
C ASP A 285 -21.79 -18.13 -2.81
N ALA A 286 -22.24 -16.88 -2.95
CA ALA A 286 -22.35 -16.23 -4.27
C ALA A 286 -21.00 -16.13 -4.99
N ILE A 287 -19.90 -15.96 -4.25
CA ILE A 287 -18.54 -15.89 -4.80
C ILE A 287 -17.79 -17.22 -4.76
N ASN A 288 -18.42 -18.31 -4.32
CA ASN A 288 -17.86 -19.66 -4.20
C ASN A 288 -16.58 -19.71 -3.33
N ALA A 289 -16.55 -19.03 -2.19
CA ALA A 289 -15.44 -19.06 -1.25
C ALA A 289 -15.37 -20.36 -0.43
N PRO A 290 -16.50 -20.97 0.03
CA PRO A 290 -16.49 -22.20 0.83
C PRO A 290 -15.81 -23.38 0.12
N GLU A 291 -15.94 -23.52 -1.20
CA GLU A 291 -15.28 -24.57 -2.01
C GLU A 291 -13.76 -24.51 -1.93
N VAL A 292 -13.23 -23.29 -1.81
CA VAL A 292 -11.79 -23.02 -1.70
C VAL A 292 -11.27 -23.41 -0.31
N TRP A 293 -12.04 -23.14 0.74
CA TRP A 293 -11.66 -23.48 2.12
C TRP A 293 -11.51 -25.00 2.33
N GLU A 294 -12.32 -25.80 1.66
CA GLU A 294 -12.22 -27.27 1.71
C GLU A 294 -10.91 -27.80 1.09
N GLN A 295 -10.17 -26.95 0.41
CA GLN A 295 -8.82 -27.24 -0.09
C GLN A 295 -7.72 -26.77 0.87
N ASN A 296 -8.06 -26.30 2.07
CA ASN A 296 -7.17 -25.64 3.05
C ASN A 296 -6.51 -24.36 2.52
N ILE A 297 -7.16 -23.67 1.57
CA ILE A 297 -6.75 -22.36 1.07
C ILE A 297 -7.68 -21.34 1.72
N THR A 298 -7.18 -20.68 2.76
CA THR A 298 -7.97 -19.85 3.69
C THR A 298 -7.34 -18.47 3.93
N GLY A 299 -6.33 -18.09 3.15
CA GLY A 299 -5.62 -16.82 3.28
C GLY A 299 -4.41 -16.87 4.22
N ASN A 300 -4.02 -18.05 4.71
CA ASN A 300 -2.91 -18.18 5.63
C ASN A 300 -1.59 -17.64 5.05
N GLY A 301 -0.90 -16.80 5.83
CA GLY A 301 0.34 -16.15 5.44
C GLY A 301 0.17 -14.90 4.57
N ILE A 302 -1.08 -14.45 4.34
CA ILE A 302 -1.40 -13.24 3.57
C ILE A 302 -1.80 -12.12 4.51
N VAL A 303 -1.27 -10.92 4.28
CA VAL A 303 -1.61 -9.70 4.99
C VAL A 303 -2.50 -8.83 4.09
N VAL A 304 -3.65 -8.42 4.62
CA VAL A 304 -4.58 -7.50 3.96
C VAL A 304 -4.66 -6.21 4.76
N ALA A 305 -4.20 -5.11 4.21
CA ALA A 305 -4.34 -3.80 4.82
C ALA A 305 -5.76 -3.26 4.63
N VAL A 306 -6.38 -2.78 5.71
CA VAL A 306 -7.67 -2.08 5.72
C VAL A 306 -7.39 -0.61 5.99
N ILE A 307 -7.43 0.20 4.92
CA ILE A 307 -7.20 1.65 4.99
C ILE A 307 -8.56 2.32 5.05
N ASP A 308 -8.98 2.69 6.29
CA ASP A 308 -10.36 3.07 6.57
C ASP A 308 -10.50 3.89 7.88
N THR A 309 -11.60 3.74 8.62
CA THR A 309 -11.88 4.37 9.94
C THR A 309 -11.09 3.76 11.10
N GLY A 310 -10.21 2.80 10.83
CA GLY A 310 -9.56 1.92 11.81
C GLY A 310 -10.26 0.56 11.90
N VAL A 311 -9.81 -0.30 12.81
CA VAL A 311 -10.42 -1.62 13.08
C VAL A 311 -10.52 -1.83 14.58
N ASP A 312 -11.66 -2.33 15.09
CA ASP A 312 -11.73 -2.86 16.44
C ASP A 312 -10.97 -4.20 16.50
N TYR A 313 -9.66 -4.09 16.69
CA TYR A 313 -8.74 -5.23 16.75
C TYR A 313 -8.90 -6.06 18.05
N THR A 314 -9.85 -5.69 18.92
CA THR A 314 -10.23 -6.47 20.11
C THR A 314 -11.52 -7.25 19.89
N HIS A 315 -12.16 -7.12 18.72
CA HIS A 315 -13.37 -7.85 18.39
C HIS A 315 -13.09 -9.36 18.38
N PRO A 316 -13.85 -10.19 19.14
CA PRO A 316 -13.54 -11.62 19.33
C PRO A 316 -13.65 -12.49 18.06
N ASP A 317 -14.18 -11.93 16.97
CA ASP A 317 -14.22 -12.58 15.66
C ASP A 317 -13.06 -12.12 14.72
N LEU A 318 -12.15 -11.26 15.25
CA LEU A 318 -11.04 -10.68 14.51
C LEU A 318 -9.69 -10.78 15.24
N ASP A 319 -9.69 -10.87 16.58
CA ASP A 319 -8.52 -10.61 17.42
C ASP A 319 -7.32 -11.52 17.14
N ASN A 320 -7.55 -12.78 16.74
CA ASN A 320 -6.48 -13.67 16.31
C ASN A 320 -6.00 -13.43 14.87
N ASN A 321 -6.74 -12.66 14.08
CA ASN A 321 -6.40 -12.34 12.69
C ASN A 321 -5.85 -10.91 12.51
N ILE A 322 -5.47 -10.23 13.57
CA ILE A 322 -4.79 -8.94 13.48
C ILE A 322 -3.29 -9.15 13.15
N TRP A 323 -2.81 -8.37 12.20
CA TRP A 323 -1.40 -8.30 11.86
C TRP A 323 -0.58 -7.72 13.02
N GLN A 324 0.64 -8.19 13.16
CA GLN A 324 1.58 -7.65 14.14
C GLN A 324 2.92 -7.37 13.46
N ASN A 325 3.43 -6.17 13.67
CA ASN A 325 4.80 -5.83 13.31
C ASN A 325 5.76 -6.60 14.23
N ALA A 326 6.43 -7.60 13.66
CA ALA A 326 7.34 -8.46 14.42
C ALA A 326 8.70 -7.80 14.71
N ASP A 327 9.00 -6.71 14.01
CA ASP A 327 10.26 -5.98 14.11
C ASP A 327 10.17 -4.85 15.15
N GLU A 328 8.98 -4.60 15.73
CA GLU A 328 8.71 -3.66 16.81
C GLU A 328 8.62 -4.31 18.20
N ILE A 329 9.12 -3.63 19.23
CA ILE A 329 8.99 -4.02 20.63
C ILE A 329 7.94 -3.14 21.32
N ALA A 330 6.81 -3.73 21.66
CA ALA A 330 5.64 -3.00 22.17
C ALA A 330 5.95 -2.10 23.38
N ASP A 331 5.40 -0.90 23.37
CA ASP A 331 5.36 0.06 24.49
C ASP A 331 6.75 0.52 24.98
N ASN A 332 7.78 0.46 24.13
CA ASN A 332 9.12 0.91 24.53
C ASN A 332 9.42 2.38 24.14
N GLY A 333 8.56 3.00 23.30
CA GLY A 333 8.68 4.38 22.83
C GLY A 333 9.81 4.60 21.83
N ILE A 334 10.25 3.54 21.16
CA ILE A 334 11.31 3.54 20.15
C ILE A 334 10.74 2.96 18.86
N ASP A 335 11.08 3.54 17.76
CA ASP A 335 10.91 3.00 16.41
C ASP A 335 12.05 2.00 16.18
N ASP A 336 11.80 0.70 16.48
CA ASP A 336 12.85 -0.34 16.52
C ASP A 336 13.24 -0.77 15.10
N ASP A 337 12.31 -0.78 14.15
CA ASP A 337 12.56 -1.15 12.75
C ASP A 337 12.93 0.06 11.87
N ARG A 338 12.84 1.28 12.42
CA ARG A 338 13.20 2.56 11.78
C ARG A 338 12.39 2.87 10.51
N ASN A 339 11.14 2.49 10.53
CA ASN A 339 10.20 2.78 9.46
C ASN A 339 9.57 4.19 9.58
N GLY A 340 9.85 4.92 10.68
CA GLY A 340 9.32 6.25 10.97
C GLY A 340 8.07 6.25 11.86
N PHE A 341 7.63 5.07 12.35
CA PHE A 341 6.41 4.90 13.14
C PHE A 341 6.74 4.19 14.46
N ILE A 342 6.61 4.90 15.58
CA ILE A 342 7.00 4.40 16.91
C ILE A 342 5.94 3.44 17.45
N ASP A 343 6.36 2.23 17.88
CA ASP A 343 5.49 1.22 18.49
C ASP A 343 4.29 0.83 17.61
N ASP A 344 4.42 0.79 16.28
CA ASP A 344 3.34 0.49 15.31
C ASP A 344 2.98 -1.00 15.22
N ILE A 345 2.88 -1.64 16.38
CA ILE A 345 2.68 -3.10 16.56
C ILE A 345 1.50 -3.66 15.75
N ARG A 346 0.43 -2.89 15.54
CA ARG A 346 -0.81 -3.36 14.89
C ARG A 346 -1.21 -2.54 13.68
N GLY A 347 -0.38 -1.60 13.24
CA GLY A 347 -0.69 -0.63 12.21
C GLY A 347 -0.64 0.80 12.76
N TRP A 348 -1.17 1.77 12.01
CA TRP A 348 -1.00 3.19 12.31
C TRP A 348 -2.27 4.01 12.13
N ASP A 349 -2.43 5.04 12.96
CA ASP A 349 -3.47 6.07 12.84
C ASP A 349 -2.88 7.36 12.24
N PHE A 350 -3.16 7.62 10.96
CA PHE A 350 -2.73 8.84 10.27
C PHE A 350 -3.57 10.07 10.64
N VAL A 351 -4.77 9.89 11.20
CA VAL A 351 -5.63 11.01 11.65
C VAL A 351 -5.02 11.71 12.85
N TYR A 352 -4.55 10.93 13.84
CA TYR A 352 -3.93 11.46 15.06
C TYR A 352 -2.41 11.29 15.07
N ASN A 353 -1.84 10.61 14.07
CA ASN A 353 -0.42 10.31 13.94
C ASN A 353 0.12 9.57 15.17
N ASP A 354 -0.51 8.43 15.48
CA ASP A 354 -0.14 7.57 16.60
C ASP A 354 -0.36 6.07 16.29
N ASN A 355 0.07 5.19 17.20
CA ASN A 355 0.00 3.74 17.08
C ASN A 355 -1.34 3.12 17.53
N TYR A 356 -2.44 3.88 17.46
CA TYR A 356 -3.75 3.45 17.91
C TYR A 356 -4.80 3.45 16.77
N PRO A 357 -4.68 2.57 15.76
CA PRO A 357 -5.58 2.50 14.62
C PRO A 357 -6.94 1.85 14.96
N MET A 358 -7.45 2.13 16.18
CA MET A 358 -8.76 1.66 16.65
C MET A 358 -9.88 2.33 15.87
N ASP A 359 -10.89 1.55 15.51
CA ASP A 359 -12.10 2.09 14.89
C ASP A 359 -12.93 2.87 15.91
N LEU A 360 -12.94 4.19 15.72
CA LEU A 360 -13.71 5.11 16.56
C LEU A 360 -14.95 5.67 15.84
N ASP A 361 -15.25 5.16 14.66
CA ASP A 361 -16.50 5.49 13.94
C ASP A 361 -17.70 4.82 14.61
N VAL A 362 -18.77 5.58 14.80
CA VAL A 362 -19.99 5.07 15.44
C VAL A 362 -20.70 3.96 14.63
N TYR A 363 -20.41 3.86 13.35
CA TYR A 363 -20.93 2.82 12.45
C TYR A 363 -19.92 1.69 12.22
N GLY A 364 -18.66 1.87 12.65
CA GLY A 364 -17.64 0.83 12.58
C GLY A 364 -17.29 0.38 11.17
N HIS A 365 -17.16 1.30 10.23
CA HIS A 365 -16.99 0.98 8.80
C HIS A 365 -15.76 0.10 8.54
N GLY A 366 -14.59 0.47 9.05
CA GLY A 366 -13.37 -0.31 8.86
C GLY A 366 -13.42 -1.67 9.57
N THR A 367 -14.06 -1.75 10.74
CA THR A 367 -14.28 -3.03 11.45
C THR A 367 -15.20 -3.94 10.63
N HIS A 368 -16.25 -3.38 10.00
CA HIS A 368 -17.16 -4.13 9.14
C HIS A 368 -16.41 -4.73 7.93
N ILE A 369 -15.55 -3.94 7.31
CA ILE A 369 -14.69 -4.37 6.19
C ILE A 369 -13.72 -5.47 6.62
N ALA A 370 -13.06 -5.31 7.78
CA ALA A 370 -12.13 -6.31 8.31
C ALA A 370 -12.82 -7.67 8.51
N GLY A 371 -14.06 -7.68 9.01
CA GLY A 371 -14.85 -8.90 9.17
C GLY A 371 -15.14 -9.60 7.84
N LEU A 372 -15.50 -8.85 6.80
CA LEU A 372 -15.77 -9.42 5.47
C LEU A 372 -14.51 -10.06 4.85
N ILE A 373 -13.33 -9.52 5.16
CA ILE A 373 -12.07 -10.09 4.69
C ILE A 373 -11.69 -11.32 5.49
N ALA A 374 -11.64 -11.22 6.84
CA ALA A 374 -10.92 -12.18 7.67
C ALA A 374 -11.55 -12.44 9.04
N ALA A 375 -12.88 -12.31 9.20
CA ALA A 375 -13.52 -12.86 10.40
C ALA A 375 -13.22 -14.36 10.51
N GLU A 376 -13.00 -14.82 11.73
CA GLU A 376 -12.51 -16.17 12.00
C GLU A 376 -13.55 -17.25 11.69
N ARG A 377 -13.11 -18.39 11.17
CA ARG A 377 -13.97 -19.58 11.00
C ARG A 377 -13.97 -20.40 12.29
N ASN A 378 -14.72 -19.96 13.28
CA ASN A 378 -14.65 -20.45 14.67
C ASN A 378 -16.02 -20.90 15.27
N ASP A 379 -17.04 -21.13 14.44
CA ASP A 379 -18.43 -21.47 14.84
C ASP A 379 -19.12 -20.34 15.65
N PHE A 380 -18.61 -19.11 15.59
CA PHE A 380 -19.12 -17.94 16.27
C PHE A 380 -19.20 -16.76 15.28
N GLY A 381 -20.21 -15.89 15.42
CA GLY A 381 -20.33 -14.68 14.61
C GLY A 381 -20.46 -14.94 13.10
N ILE A 382 -19.53 -14.43 12.32
CA ILE A 382 -19.45 -14.60 10.86
C ILE A 382 -18.14 -15.26 10.45
N THR A 383 -17.99 -15.50 9.15
CA THR A 383 -16.72 -15.94 8.57
C THR A 383 -16.33 -14.99 7.44
N GLY A 384 -15.09 -14.52 7.39
CA GLY A 384 -14.55 -13.72 6.30
C GLY A 384 -14.20 -14.58 5.08
N VAL A 385 -14.02 -13.94 3.92
CA VAL A 385 -13.66 -14.63 2.66
C VAL A 385 -12.31 -15.38 2.79
N ALA A 386 -11.36 -14.79 3.50
CA ALA A 386 -10.04 -15.36 3.77
C ALA A 386 -9.80 -15.47 5.30
N PRO A 387 -10.46 -16.43 5.99
CA PRO A 387 -10.59 -16.45 7.43
C PRO A 387 -9.29 -16.69 8.22
N ASN A 388 -8.16 -16.91 7.54
CA ASN A 388 -6.83 -17.01 8.14
C ASN A 388 -5.85 -15.95 7.62
N ALA A 389 -6.32 -14.98 6.85
CA ALA A 389 -5.52 -13.80 6.49
C ALA A 389 -5.33 -12.89 7.71
N LYS A 390 -4.29 -12.07 7.69
CA LYS A 390 -4.01 -11.08 8.73
C LYS A 390 -4.46 -9.70 8.29
N ILE A 391 -5.22 -9.01 9.12
CA ILE A 391 -5.67 -7.63 8.90
C ILE A 391 -4.64 -6.68 9.46
N MET A 392 -4.16 -5.75 8.65
CA MET A 392 -3.33 -4.62 9.05
C MET A 392 -4.23 -3.37 9.13
N PRO A 393 -4.61 -2.92 10.34
CA PRO A 393 -5.44 -1.72 10.53
C PRO A 393 -4.67 -0.45 10.19
N ILE A 394 -5.23 0.40 9.32
CA ILE A 394 -4.67 1.70 8.98
C ILE A 394 -5.80 2.72 8.99
N ARG A 395 -5.73 3.65 9.94
CA ARG A 395 -6.76 4.66 10.09
C ARG A 395 -6.38 5.94 9.35
N VAL A 396 -7.22 6.32 8.38
CA VAL A 396 -7.08 7.54 7.56
C VAL A 396 -8.37 8.37 7.54
N ILE A 397 -9.48 7.82 8.04
CA ILE A 397 -10.79 8.46 8.09
C ILE A 397 -11.10 8.82 9.54
N ASP A 398 -11.45 10.08 9.78
CA ASP A 398 -11.77 10.58 11.10
C ASP A 398 -13.22 10.20 11.54
N SER A 399 -13.59 10.57 12.77
CA SER A 399 -14.93 10.30 13.32
C SER A 399 -16.03 11.16 12.69
N PHE A 400 -15.69 12.12 11.85
CA PHE A 400 -16.62 12.91 11.04
C PHE A 400 -16.77 12.36 9.63
N ARG A 401 -16.04 11.26 9.31
CA ARG A 401 -15.93 10.62 8.01
C ARG A 401 -15.24 11.48 6.95
N ASP A 402 -14.40 12.39 7.39
CA ASP A 402 -13.50 13.14 6.52
C ASP A 402 -12.17 12.36 6.39
N ALA A 403 -11.61 12.33 5.19
CA ALA A 403 -10.28 11.81 4.90
C ALA A 403 -9.52 12.77 3.99
N TYR A 404 -8.21 12.83 4.16
CA TYR A 404 -7.34 13.65 3.31
C TYR A 404 -6.50 12.77 2.40
N SER A 405 -6.34 13.19 1.14
CA SER A 405 -5.58 12.43 0.13
C SER A 405 -4.14 12.14 0.57
N ASN A 406 -3.51 13.05 1.31
CA ASN A 406 -2.17 12.82 1.84
C ASN A 406 -2.12 11.70 2.89
N ASP A 407 -3.13 11.59 3.75
CA ASP A 407 -3.20 10.54 4.77
C ASP A 407 -3.51 9.19 4.13
N ILE A 408 -4.38 9.19 3.11
CA ILE A 408 -4.66 7.99 2.30
C ILE A 408 -3.40 7.52 1.59
N ALA A 409 -2.69 8.42 0.92
CA ALA A 409 -1.45 8.11 0.21
C ALA A 409 -0.35 7.61 1.16
N ALA A 410 -0.22 8.23 2.35
CA ALA A 410 0.71 7.77 3.38
C ALA A 410 0.33 6.38 3.90
N GLY A 411 -0.96 6.12 4.15
CA GLY A 411 -1.46 4.81 4.57
C GLY A 411 -1.20 3.71 3.53
N ILE A 412 -1.36 4.02 2.22
CA ILE A 412 -1.06 3.09 1.14
C ILE A 412 0.43 2.74 1.10
N ARG A 413 1.32 3.74 1.22
CA ARG A 413 2.77 3.51 1.27
C ARG A 413 3.17 2.72 2.50
N TYR A 414 2.66 3.09 3.68
CA TYR A 414 2.88 2.35 4.92
C TYR A 414 2.48 0.87 4.78
N ALA A 415 1.29 0.58 4.22
CA ALA A 415 0.84 -0.78 3.98
C ALA A 415 1.81 -1.58 3.10
N ALA A 416 2.25 -0.99 2.00
CA ALA A 416 3.16 -1.62 1.05
C ALA A 416 4.56 -1.85 1.64
N ASP A 417 5.09 -0.89 2.42
CA ASP A 417 6.40 -0.98 3.06
C ASP A 417 6.43 -2.01 4.19
N ASN A 418 5.29 -2.20 4.89
CA ASN A 418 5.10 -3.21 5.93
C ASN A 418 4.59 -4.56 5.38
N GLY A 419 4.70 -4.78 4.06
CA GLY A 419 4.51 -6.08 3.43
C GLY A 419 3.06 -6.52 3.27
N ALA A 420 2.09 -5.61 3.22
CA ALA A 420 0.72 -5.95 2.86
C ALA A 420 0.65 -6.53 1.45
N ASN A 421 0.10 -7.73 1.31
CA ASN A 421 -0.06 -8.41 0.02
C ASN A 421 -1.27 -7.87 -0.75
N VAL A 422 -2.29 -7.42 -0.02
CA VAL A 422 -3.51 -6.82 -0.56
C VAL A 422 -3.82 -5.55 0.22
N ILE A 423 -4.24 -4.51 -0.46
CA ILE A 423 -4.69 -3.24 0.14
C ILE A 423 -6.14 -3.02 -0.24
N ASN A 424 -7.01 -2.92 0.75
CA ASN A 424 -8.42 -2.61 0.58
C ASN A 424 -8.68 -1.12 0.78
N LEU A 425 -9.20 -0.46 -0.26
CA LEU A 425 -9.64 0.93 -0.26
C LEU A 425 -11.16 1.01 -0.45
N SER A 426 -11.92 0.94 0.65
CA SER A 426 -13.38 1.10 0.63
C SER A 426 -13.81 2.57 0.71
N LEU A 427 -13.08 3.43 0.01
CA LEU A 427 -13.22 4.87 -0.03
C LEU A 427 -13.07 5.40 -1.46
N GLY A 428 -13.46 6.66 -1.69
CA GLY A 428 -13.32 7.30 -3.00
C GLY A 428 -13.87 8.73 -3.05
N ASN A 429 -13.60 9.42 -4.15
CA ASN A 429 -14.01 10.80 -4.42
C ASN A 429 -14.63 10.93 -5.82
N GLU A 430 -15.80 11.54 -5.89
CA GLU A 430 -16.58 11.65 -7.13
C GLU A 430 -15.92 12.53 -8.21
N PHE A 431 -15.21 13.60 -7.79
CA PHE A 431 -14.92 14.74 -8.68
C PHE A 431 -13.44 14.98 -8.94
N TYR A 432 -12.56 14.64 -7.99
CA TYR A 432 -11.17 15.08 -8.04
C TYR A 432 -10.19 13.92 -8.01
N PRO A 433 -9.41 13.69 -9.07
CA PRO A 433 -8.28 12.78 -9.00
C PRO A 433 -7.21 13.39 -8.07
N SER A 434 -6.65 12.56 -7.21
CA SER A 434 -5.47 12.90 -6.42
C SER A 434 -4.23 12.30 -7.05
N ASN A 435 -3.23 13.12 -7.32
CA ASN A 435 -1.94 12.63 -7.79
C ASN A 435 -1.22 11.84 -6.69
N GLU A 436 -1.32 12.30 -5.46
CA GLU A 436 -0.70 11.68 -4.28
C GLU A 436 -1.21 10.25 -4.07
N GLU A 437 -2.54 10.03 -4.20
CA GLU A 437 -3.14 8.70 -4.11
C GLU A 437 -2.73 7.82 -5.30
N ASN A 438 -2.72 8.36 -6.52
CA ASN A 438 -2.32 7.62 -7.72
C ASN A 438 -0.86 7.16 -7.65
N GLU A 439 0.05 8.04 -7.24
CA GLU A 439 1.46 7.71 -7.04
C GLU A 439 1.66 6.69 -5.92
N ALA A 440 0.85 6.74 -4.86
CA ALA A 440 0.90 5.76 -3.79
C ALA A 440 0.37 4.38 -4.23
N ILE A 441 -0.68 4.33 -5.04
CA ILE A 441 -1.22 3.08 -5.62
C ILE A 441 -0.20 2.47 -6.60
N GLU A 442 0.40 3.29 -7.47
CA GLU A 442 1.50 2.84 -8.35
C GLU A 442 2.66 2.27 -7.54
N TYR A 443 3.07 2.97 -6.48
CA TYR A 443 4.11 2.51 -5.57
C TYR A 443 3.77 1.16 -4.93
N ALA A 444 2.57 1.01 -4.38
CA ALA A 444 2.12 -0.23 -3.77
C ALA A 444 2.07 -1.39 -4.77
N ASN A 445 1.59 -1.14 -5.99
CA ASN A 445 1.58 -2.12 -7.07
C ASN A 445 3.02 -2.56 -7.42
N ASN A 446 3.96 -1.62 -7.54
CA ASN A 446 5.36 -1.91 -7.79
C ASN A 446 6.04 -2.70 -6.65
N LYS A 447 5.61 -2.49 -5.40
CA LYS A 447 6.04 -3.27 -4.22
C LYS A 447 5.42 -4.68 -4.17
N GLY A 448 4.42 -4.97 -4.98
CA GLY A 448 3.77 -6.28 -5.05
C GLY A 448 2.40 -6.37 -4.37
N SER A 449 1.87 -5.25 -3.88
CA SER A 449 0.55 -5.20 -3.25
C SER A 449 -0.56 -5.09 -4.30
N VAL A 450 -1.57 -5.96 -4.23
CA VAL A 450 -2.80 -5.85 -5.02
C VAL A 450 -3.71 -4.80 -4.39
N VAL A 451 -4.11 -3.77 -5.13
CA VAL A 451 -4.98 -2.71 -4.60
C VAL A 451 -6.42 -2.92 -5.07
N VAL A 452 -7.36 -3.05 -4.13
CA VAL A 452 -8.79 -3.29 -4.40
C VAL A 452 -9.59 -2.08 -3.94
N ILE A 453 -10.39 -1.50 -4.85
CA ILE A 453 -10.92 -0.14 -4.70
C ILE A 453 -12.42 -0.10 -4.94
N ALA A 454 -13.18 0.52 -4.03
CA ALA A 454 -14.62 0.70 -4.18
C ALA A 454 -14.97 1.62 -5.36
N ALA A 455 -15.92 1.20 -6.20
CA ALA A 455 -16.32 1.98 -7.39
C ALA A 455 -17.12 3.25 -7.06
N GLY A 456 -17.69 3.35 -5.84
CA GLY A 456 -18.53 4.48 -5.42
C GLY A 456 -20.03 4.20 -5.42
N ASN A 457 -20.79 5.07 -4.75
CA ASN A 457 -22.20 4.83 -4.39
C ASN A 457 -23.16 5.93 -4.89
N SER A 458 -22.80 6.65 -5.95
CA SER A 458 -23.60 7.77 -6.50
C SER A 458 -24.40 7.41 -7.74
N GLY A 459 -24.38 6.14 -8.17
CA GLY A 459 -25.09 5.67 -9.37
C GLY A 459 -24.52 6.19 -10.67
N PHE A 460 -23.28 6.62 -10.69
CA PHE A 460 -22.64 7.16 -11.89
C PHE A 460 -22.34 6.07 -12.92
N SER A 461 -22.23 6.51 -14.18
CA SER A 461 -21.93 5.62 -15.30
C SER A 461 -20.46 5.17 -15.38
N GLN A 462 -19.63 5.56 -14.43
CA GLN A 462 -18.21 5.23 -14.28
C GLN A 462 -17.80 5.29 -12.81
N PRO A 463 -16.70 4.65 -12.41
CA PRO A 463 -16.24 4.67 -11.02
C PRO A 463 -15.82 6.06 -10.55
N ASP A 464 -15.79 6.25 -9.23
CA ASP A 464 -15.16 7.37 -8.56
C ASP A 464 -13.62 7.22 -8.59
N TYR A 465 -12.89 8.27 -8.21
CA TYR A 465 -11.44 8.17 -7.99
C TYR A 465 -11.15 7.61 -6.58
N PRO A 466 -10.07 6.83 -6.41
CA PRO A 466 -9.08 6.42 -7.41
C PRO A 466 -9.49 5.20 -8.28
N ALA A 467 -10.62 4.52 -8.01
CA ALA A 467 -11.07 3.32 -8.75
C ALA A 467 -11.19 3.53 -10.27
N ARG A 468 -11.40 4.76 -10.71
CA ARG A 468 -11.46 5.12 -12.15
C ARG A 468 -10.13 4.88 -12.87
N ASN A 469 -9.02 4.81 -12.16
CA ASN A 469 -7.68 4.58 -12.71
C ASN A 469 -7.29 3.09 -12.71
N ALA A 470 -8.24 2.18 -12.47
CA ALA A 470 -8.00 0.74 -12.52
C ALA A 470 -7.76 0.18 -13.94
N ASP A 471 -7.58 1.06 -14.94
CA ASP A 471 -7.01 0.74 -16.24
C ASP A 471 -5.47 0.66 -16.21
N ARG A 472 -4.85 1.06 -15.10
CA ARG A 472 -3.40 1.09 -14.89
C ARG A 472 -2.96 0.26 -13.70
N TRP A 473 -3.61 0.44 -12.55
CA TRP A 473 -3.27 -0.20 -11.29
C TRP A 473 -4.52 -0.47 -10.47
N GLY A 474 -4.57 -1.64 -9.84
CA GLY A 474 -5.64 -2.03 -8.95
C GLY A 474 -6.89 -2.54 -9.68
N ILE A 475 -7.90 -2.88 -8.89
CA ILE A 475 -9.17 -3.42 -9.37
C ILE A 475 -10.35 -2.65 -8.74
N ALA A 476 -11.23 -2.13 -9.57
CA ALA A 476 -12.45 -1.43 -9.16
C ALA A 476 -13.58 -2.44 -8.87
N VAL A 477 -14.38 -2.17 -7.83
CA VAL A 477 -15.41 -3.09 -7.37
C VAL A 477 -16.77 -2.42 -7.24
N GLY A 478 -17.75 -2.92 -8.01
CA GLY A 478 -19.17 -2.57 -7.87
C GLY A 478 -19.92 -3.55 -6.98
N SER A 479 -21.11 -3.17 -6.52
CA SER A 479 -21.94 -3.99 -5.63
C SER A 479 -23.11 -4.65 -6.37
N ILE A 480 -23.52 -5.84 -5.87
CA ILE A 480 -24.78 -6.52 -6.26
C ILE A 480 -25.57 -6.93 -5.01
N ASP A 481 -26.88 -7.16 -5.21
CA ASP A 481 -27.76 -7.78 -4.23
C ASP A 481 -27.78 -9.32 -4.34
N ILE A 482 -28.51 -9.98 -3.45
CA ILE A 482 -28.65 -11.44 -3.41
C ILE A 482 -29.26 -12.04 -4.71
N ASN A 483 -29.96 -11.25 -5.51
CA ASN A 483 -30.53 -11.67 -6.78
C ASN A 483 -29.60 -11.42 -7.99
N GLY A 484 -28.35 -10.99 -7.74
CA GLY A 484 -27.40 -10.60 -8.78
C GLY A 484 -27.74 -9.28 -9.45
N ARG A 485 -28.60 -8.45 -8.86
CA ARG A 485 -28.93 -7.13 -9.39
C ARG A 485 -27.96 -6.10 -8.85
N MET A 486 -27.43 -5.30 -9.74
CA MET A 486 -26.63 -4.12 -9.41
C MET A 486 -27.55 -2.98 -8.95
N PRO A 487 -27.46 -2.49 -7.69
CA PRO A 487 -28.35 -1.43 -7.20
C PRO A 487 -28.10 -0.12 -7.97
N ASP A 488 -29.13 0.74 -7.99
CA ASP A 488 -29.05 2.03 -8.70
C ASP A 488 -27.96 2.94 -8.14
N THR A 489 -27.61 2.75 -6.87
CA THR A 489 -26.54 3.51 -6.19
C THR A 489 -25.12 3.10 -6.58
N SER A 490 -24.87 1.83 -6.95
CA SER A 490 -23.53 1.41 -7.33
C SER A 490 -23.06 2.11 -8.61
N ASN A 491 -21.88 2.71 -8.58
CA ASN A 491 -21.28 3.25 -9.80
C ASN A 491 -20.97 2.10 -10.78
N ARG A 492 -21.07 2.38 -12.06
CA ARG A 492 -20.90 1.43 -13.17
C ARG A 492 -19.46 1.38 -13.62
N ALA A 493 -19.10 0.33 -14.36
CA ALA A 493 -17.75 0.13 -14.89
C ALA A 493 -17.33 1.17 -15.95
N GLY A 494 -18.28 1.77 -16.66
CA GLY A 494 -17.98 2.76 -17.69
C GLY A 494 -17.90 2.18 -19.10
N SER A 495 -17.60 3.06 -20.07
CA SER A 495 -17.52 2.66 -21.48
C SER A 495 -16.12 2.24 -21.91
N THR A 496 -15.10 2.64 -21.17
CA THR A 496 -13.69 2.26 -21.39
C THR A 496 -13.37 1.06 -20.52
N PRO A 497 -12.85 -0.04 -21.07
CA PRO A 497 -12.46 -1.18 -20.27
C PRO A 497 -11.40 -0.79 -19.22
N LEU A 498 -11.62 -1.26 -18.01
CA LEU A 498 -10.71 -1.20 -16.87
C LEU A 498 -10.89 -2.47 -16.03
N GLU A 499 -9.99 -2.76 -15.12
CA GLU A 499 -10.08 -3.90 -14.24
C GLU A 499 -11.23 -3.69 -13.25
N TYR A 500 -12.42 -4.18 -13.60
CA TYR A 500 -13.65 -4.00 -12.84
C TYR A 500 -14.41 -5.30 -12.71
N VAL A 501 -14.75 -5.65 -11.47
CA VAL A 501 -15.64 -6.76 -11.12
C VAL A 501 -16.76 -6.28 -10.20
N VAL A 502 -17.76 -7.13 -9.97
CA VAL A 502 -18.77 -6.91 -8.94
C VAL A 502 -18.67 -7.99 -7.87
N ALA A 503 -19.14 -7.65 -6.66
CA ALA A 503 -19.26 -8.60 -5.54
C ALA A 503 -20.51 -8.27 -4.72
N PRO A 504 -20.97 -9.17 -3.82
CA PRO A 504 -22.06 -8.92 -2.87
C PRO A 504 -21.78 -7.65 -2.04
N GLY A 505 -22.71 -6.69 -2.09
CA GLY A 505 -22.54 -5.40 -1.41
C GLY A 505 -23.85 -4.78 -0.92
N VAL A 506 -24.99 -5.50 -1.02
CA VAL A 506 -26.29 -5.02 -0.56
C VAL A 506 -26.77 -5.90 0.60
N GLU A 507 -27.12 -5.27 1.73
CA GLU A 507 -27.58 -5.97 2.95
C GLU A 507 -26.55 -7.00 3.45
N ILE A 508 -25.30 -6.57 3.59
CA ILE A 508 -24.19 -7.42 4.02
C ILE A 508 -23.99 -7.34 5.53
N TYR A 509 -24.06 -8.49 6.21
CA TYR A 509 -23.87 -8.63 7.64
C TYR A 509 -22.40 -8.84 8.00
N SER A 510 -21.85 -8.04 8.92
CA SER A 510 -20.46 -8.16 9.36
C SER A 510 -20.23 -7.55 10.74
N THR A 511 -18.99 -7.71 11.25
CA THR A 511 -18.53 -7.21 12.55
C THR A 511 -18.59 -5.68 12.62
N THR A 512 -18.92 -5.15 13.80
CA THR A 512 -18.82 -3.72 14.12
C THR A 512 -18.23 -3.55 15.53
N PRO A 513 -17.70 -2.37 15.89
CA PRO A 513 -17.06 -2.16 17.20
C PRO A 513 -17.92 -2.59 18.38
N TYR A 514 -17.24 -2.87 19.51
CA TYR A 514 -17.89 -3.30 20.75
C TYR A 514 -18.53 -4.68 20.70
N ASN A 515 -17.94 -5.61 19.94
CA ASN A 515 -18.42 -6.98 19.81
C ASN A 515 -19.86 -7.07 19.25
N ASN A 516 -20.18 -6.21 18.28
CA ASN A 516 -21.47 -6.16 17.61
C ASN A 516 -21.34 -6.57 16.14
N TYR A 517 -22.50 -6.73 15.50
CA TYR A 517 -22.64 -7.04 14.08
C TYR A 517 -23.78 -6.21 13.51
N GLU A 518 -23.59 -5.69 12.29
CA GLU A 518 -24.62 -4.89 11.61
C GLU A 518 -24.72 -5.25 10.13
N ILE A 519 -25.85 -4.86 9.52
CA ILE A 519 -26.08 -4.98 8.08
C ILE A 519 -25.82 -3.63 7.44
N ILE A 520 -24.86 -3.58 6.51
CA ILE A 520 -24.51 -2.36 5.76
C ILE A 520 -24.56 -2.67 4.26
N SER A 521 -24.81 -1.63 3.44
CA SER A 521 -24.86 -1.74 1.97
C SER A 521 -23.95 -0.69 1.33
N GLY A 522 -23.23 -1.08 0.28
CA GLY A 522 -22.39 -0.21 -0.51
C GLY A 522 -21.35 -0.98 -1.31
N THR A 523 -20.69 -0.31 -2.24
CA THR A 523 -19.49 -0.83 -2.91
C THR A 523 -18.36 -1.06 -1.91
N SER A 524 -18.38 -0.35 -0.79
CA SER A 524 -17.46 -0.57 0.35
C SER A 524 -17.56 -1.98 0.96
N MET A 525 -18.72 -2.66 0.88
CA MET A 525 -18.91 -4.03 1.36
C MET A 525 -18.60 -5.07 0.30
N ALA A 526 -18.67 -4.69 -0.98
CA ALA A 526 -18.26 -5.53 -2.10
C ALA A 526 -16.72 -5.63 -2.22
N THR A 527 -16.03 -4.53 -2.00
CA THR A 527 -14.56 -4.40 -2.13
C THR A 527 -13.80 -5.40 -1.23
N PRO A 528 -14.08 -5.52 0.07
CA PRO A 528 -13.39 -6.48 0.94
C PRO A 528 -13.60 -7.94 0.53
N GLN A 529 -14.73 -8.29 -0.09
CA GLN A 529 -14.91 -9.64 -0.61
C GLN A 529 -13.96 -9.95 -1.75
N VAL A 530 -13.73 -8.98 -2.65
CA VAL A 530 -12.72 -9.11 -3.73
C VAL A 530 -11.30 -9.13 -3.15
N ALA A 531 -11.01 -8.31 -2.13
CA ALA A 531 -9.73 -8.34 -1.42
C ALA A 531 -9.48 -9.71 -0.76
N GLY A 532 -10.51 -10.31 -0.16
CA GLY A 532 -10.44 -11.66 0.38
C GLY A 532 -10.19 -12.73 -0.70
N VAL A 533 -10.83 -12.63 -1.88
CA VAL A 533 -10.55 -13.54 -3.00
C VAL A 533 -9.12 -13.36 -3.51
N ALA A 534 -8.61 -12.12 -3.60
CA ALA A 534 -7.22 -11.86 -3.92
C ALA A 534 -6.26 -12.52 -2.90
N ALA A 535 -6.60 -12.46 -1.61
CA ALA A 535 -5.83 -13.15 -0.56
C ALA A 535 -5.85 -14.68 -0.72
N LEU A 536 -6.98 -15.30 -1.10
CA LEU A 536 -7.05 -16.73 -1.40
C LEU A 536 -6.20 -17.11 -2.62
N VAL A 537 -6.21 -16.29 -3.67
CA VAL A 537 -5.37 -16.47 -4.87
C VAL A 537 -3.89 -16.41 -4.50
N LEU A 538 -3.47 -15.43 -3.72
CA LEU A 538 -2.08 -15.29 -3.26
C LEU A 538 -1.69 -16.41 -2.27
N ASN A 539 -2.59 -16.87 -1.41
CA ASN A 539 -2.34 -18.04 -0.56
C ASN A 539 -2.10 -19.30 -1.40
N ALA A 540 -2.81 -19.46 -2.52
CA ALA A 540 -2.59 -20.58 -3.45
C ALA A 540 -1.28 -20.44 -4.23
N ASN A 541 -0.85 -19.22 -4.57
CA ASN A 541 0.42 -18.93 -5.23
C ASN A 541 0.96 -17.54 -4.84
N PRO A 542 1.85 -17.45 -3.86
CA PRO A 542 2.38 -16.18 -3.35
C PRO A 542 3.38 -15.49 -4.30
N THR A 543 3.72 -16.09 -5.43
CA THR A 543 4.67 -15.50 -6.40
C THR A 543 3.98 -14.70 -7.51
N LEU A 544 2.64 -14.62 -7.49
CA LEU A 544 1.89 -13.84 -8.47
C LEU A 544 2.10 -12.34 -8.25
N THR A 545 2.26 -11.63 -9.36
CA THR A 545 2.28 -10.16 -9.33
C THR A 545 0.86 -9.59 -9.21
N PRO A 546 0.69 -8.32 -8.79
CA PRO A 546 -0.61 -7.67 -8.76
C PRO A 546 -1.36 -7.78 -10.08
N ALA A 547 -0.72 -7.46 -11.21
CA ALA A 547 -1.32 -7.56 -12.53
C ALA A 547 -1.78 -8.99 -12.89
N GLN A 548 -1.07 -10.02 -12.41
CA GLN A 548 -1.50 -11.41 -12.61
C GLN A 548 -2.72 -11.76 -11.74
N VAL A 549 -2.79 -11.26 -10.51
CA VAL A 549 -3.96 -11.43 -9.65
C VAL A 549 -5.16 -10.72 -10.23
N GLU A 550 -5.03 -9.45 -10.63
CA GLU A 550 -6.08 -8.65 -11.28
C GLU A 550 -6.61 -9.37 -12.55
N TYR A 551 -5.70 -9.85 -13.39
CA TYR A 551 -6.04 -10.63 -14.58
C TYR A 551 -6.77 -11.94 -14.25
N ILE A 552 -6.36 -12.68 -13.21
CA ILE A 552 -7.06 -13.90 -12.76
C ILE A 552 -8.47 -13.53 -12.31
N LEU A 553 -8.62 -12.53 -11.45
CA LEU A 553 -9.92 -12.11 -10.90
C LEU A 553 -10.90 -11.71 -12.00
N THR A 554 -10.45 -10.91 -12.97
CA THR A 554 -11.29 -10.43 -14.07
C THR A 554 -11.63 -11.52 -15.09
N THR A 555 -10.66 -12.36 -15.46
CA THR A 555 -10.86 -13.42 -16.45
C THR A 555 -11.66 -14.63 -15.94
N THR A 556 -11.74 -14.81 -14.63
CA THR A 556 -12.54 -15.87 -14.00
C THR A 556 -13.87 -15.38 -13.45
N ALA A 557 -14.14 -14.08 -13.52
CA ALA A 557 -15.41 -13.49 -13.12
C ALA A 557 -16.57 -14.05 -13.94
N ASN A 558 -17.74 -14.20 -13.30
CA ASN A 558 -18.93 -14.77 -13.92
C ASN A 558 -19.93 -13.68 -14.30
N PRO A 559 -20.16 -13.38 -15.57
CA PRO A 559 -21.13 -12.39 -16.00
C PRO A 559 -22.58 -12.89 -16.02
N ASN A 560 -22.81 -14.19 -15.81
CA ASN A 560 -24.13 -14.78 -15.93
C ASN A 560 -25.00 -14.47 -14.70
N GLY A 561 -26.29 -14.22 -14.93
CA GLY A 561 -27.26 -13.95 -13.86
C GLY A 561 -27.23 -12.51 -13.35
N LEU A 562 -26.31 -11.67 -13.82
CA LEU A 562 -26.25 -10.26 -13.43
C LEU A 562 -27.28 -9.42 -14.17
N THR A 563 -27.93 -8.51 -13.45
CA THR A 563 -28.91 -7.53 -13.96
C THR A 563 -28.60 -6.13 -13.43
N VAL A 564 -29.20 -5.11 -14.07
CA VAL A 564 -28.99 -3.68 -13.75
C VAL A 564 -30.34 -3.03 -13.44
#